data_984da3d462c9474ccba499d9ce5cd1f7
#
_entry.id   984da3d462c9474ccba499d9ce5cd1f7
#
_cell.length_a   1.000
_cell.length_b   1.000
_cell.length_c   1.000
_cell.angle_alpha   90.00
_cell.angle_beta   90.00
_cell.angle_gamma   90.00
#
_symmetry.space_group_name_H-M   'P 1'
#
loop_
_entity.id
_entity.type
_entity.pdbx_description
1 polymer ?
#
loop_
_entity_poly.entity_id
_entity_poly.type
_entity_poly.pdbx_seq_one_letter_code
_entity_poly.pdbx_strand_id
1 'polypeptide(L)'
;MNDYHPAKTDFLAPEVRRHPYPYLAYLRHEAPVHWMPALNAYLVTRYDDIAAILRDPETFSSIAMRRQAPGREPDERGGNSVITADPPEHTRLRRILQDEFRMRPLRELEPRIRGLVDELRDGITLRDSFDLVRDFTIPLPVTVIAELLDIEKSRQDDFKHWSDCLIKLLNDREGEQWARARAGVFDLIKFFGNVFDERSADFADKPDILSVLLTAEAHSRINRREMIAYSILLLTGGNETTTNLIGGMVLALLDNPDQLALLRDDPARIPNAIEEGLRYCSPVQGVYRRAMRDVEVAGCTIPAGHDVVALLASANHDESKFQQPERFDIGRHTGGQVGFGMGIHHCLGAHLGRLEARVAFEWLVPQLHRFERGFEQVTWNDNWFVRGPESLPFRWKPA
;
A
#
# COMPACT_ATOMS: atom_id res chain seq x y z
N MET A 1 -20.58 -13.76 16.02
CA MET A 1 -19.56 -12.87 16.63
C MET A 1 -18.46 -13.78 17.12
N ASN A 2 -17.26 -13.68 16.57
CA ASN A 2 -16.14 -14.49 17.07
C ASN A 2 -15.66 -13.83 18.37
N ASP A 3 -15.92 -14.51 19.50
CA ASP A 3 -15.43 -14.12 20.83
C ASP A 3 -13.92 -14.40 20.96
N TYR A 4 -13.09 -13.76 20.11
CA TYR A 4 -11.69 -13.83 20.41
C TYR A 4 -11.32 -12.77 21.46
N HIS A 5 -10.67 -13.24 22.53
CA HIS A 5 -10.19 -12.34 23.58
C HIS A 5 -8.75 -11.95 23.24
N PRO A 6 -8.46 -10.66 22.96
CA PRO A 6 -7.14 -10.22 22.49
C PRO A 6 -5.97 -10.62 23.40
N ALA A 7 -6.18 -10.66 24.71
CA ALA A 7 -5.18 -11.17 25.64
C ALA A 7 -4.85 -12.68 25.48
N LYS A 8 -5.63 -13.41 24.66
CA LYS A 8 -5.46 -14.85 24.40
C LYS A 8 -5.29 -15.15 22.91
N THR A 9 -5.37 -14.13 22.04
CA THR A 9 -5.34 -14.29 20.59
C THR A 9 -4.12 -13.57 20.04
N ASP A 10 -3.37 -14.23 19.15
CA ASP A 10 -2.24 -13.63 18.47
C ASP A 10 -2.73 -12.61 17.43
N PHE A 11 -2.07 -11.46 17.35
CA PHE A 11 -2.33 -10.44 16.30
C PHE A 11 -2.23 -11.03 14.88
N LEU A 12 -1.32 -12.00 14.69
CA LEU A 12 -1.11 -12.66 13.40
C LEU A 12 -2.06 -13.83 13.15
N ALA A 13 -2.99 -14.13 14.08
CA ALA A 13 -3.97 -15.20 13.90
C ALA A 13 -4.86 -14.94 12.66
N PRO A 14 -5.22 -15.97 11.89
CA PRO A 14 -6.01 -15.81 10.66
C PRO A 14 -7.35 -15.10 10.88
N GLU A 15 -8.01 -15.32 12.02
CA GLU A 15 -9.26 -14.66 12.38
C GLU A 15 -9.08 -13.15 12.61
N VAL A 16 -7.98 -12.73 13.23
CA VAL A 16 -7.63 -11.30 13.42
C VAL A 16 -7.30 -10.68 12.07
N ARG A 17 -6.49 -11.33 11.24
CA ARG A 17 -6.14 -10.82 9.90
C ARG A 17 -7.37 -10.63 9.01
N ARG A 18 -8.36 -11.54 9.08
CA ARG A 18 -9.62 -11.41 8.36
C ARG A 18 -10.45 -10.21 8.82
N HIS A 19 -10.46 -9.93 10.12
CA HIS A 19 -11.25 -8.85 10.71
C HIS A 19 -10.50 -8.19 11.87
N PRO A 20 -9.51 -7.31 11.59
CA PRO A 20 -8.60 -6.77 12.61
C PRO A 20 -9.24 -5.72 13.53
N TYR A 21 -10.28 -5.04 13.09
CA TYR A 21 -10.81 -3.84 13.74
C TYR A 21 -11.30 -4.04 15.18
N PRO A 22 -12.03 -5.12 15.54
CA PRO A 22 -12.39 -5.36 16.95
C PRO A 22 -11.17 -5.61 17.86
N TYR A 23 -10.14 -6.30 17.32
CA TYR A 23 -8.88 -6.50 18.04
C TYR A 23 -8.16 -5.16 18.27
N LEU A 24 -8.06 -4.34 17.21
CA LEU A 24 -7.43 -3.03 17.28
C LEU A 24 -8.18 -2.08 18.23
N ALA A 25 -9.53 -2.12 18.23
CA ALA A 25 -10.35 -1.35 19.17
C ALA A 25 -10.05 -1.77 20.62
N TYR A 26 -10.00 -3.06 20.91
CA TYR A 26 -9.63 -3.54 22.24
C TYR A 26 -8.24 -3.03 22.66
N LEU A 27 -7.23 -3.13 21.79
CA LEU A 27 -5.89 -2.64 22.12
C LEU A 27 -5.88 -1.13 22.38
N ARG A 28 -6.63 -0.33 21.61
CA ARG A 28 -6.72 1.14 21.86
C ARG A 28 -7.19 1.46 23.27
N HIS A 29 -8.13 0.67 23.80
CA HIS A 29 -8.70 0.89 25.12
C HIS A 29 -7.82 0.32 26.23
N GLU A 30 -7.44 -0.95 26.14
CA GLU A 30 -6.86 -1.71 27.23
C GLU A 30 -5.32 -1.73 27.23
N ALA A 31 -4.69 -1.70 26.04
CA ALA A 31 -3.24 -1.79 25.88
C ALA A 31 -2.77 -0.98 24.65
N PRO A 32 -2.87 0.37 24.69
CA PRO A 32 -2.57 1.22 23.53
C PRO A 32 -1.14 1.10 23.02
N VAL A 33 -0.23 0.68 23.87
CA VAL A 33 1.13 0.23 23.53
C VAL A 33 1.28 -1.21 24.01
N HIS A 34 1.41 -2.14 23.08
CA HIS A 34 1.40 -3.57 23.35
C HIS A 34 2.64 -4.26 22.78
N TRP A 35 3.42 -4.94 23.62
CA TRP A 35 4.53 -5.76 23.15
C TRP A 35 4.03 -7.01 22.42
N MET A 36 4.44 -7.19 21.17
CA MET A 36 4.07 -8.33 20.32
C MET A 36 5.31 -9.20 20.07
N PRO A 37 5.47 -10.33 20.77
CA PRO A 37 6.64 -11.19 20.61
C PRO A 37 6.83 -11.72 19.19
N ALA A 38 5.75 -12.07 18.49
CA ALA A 38 5.81 -12.61 17.14
C ALA A 38 6.41 -11.62 16.12
N LEU A 39 6.23 -10.31 16.32
CA LEU A 39 6.82 -9.25 15.51
C LEU A 39 8.12 -8.69 16.12
N ASN A 40 8.47 -9.08 17.35
CA ASN A 40 9.54 -8.47 18.12
C ASN A 40 9.46 -6.93 18.11
N ALA A 41 8.26 -6.39 18.35
CA ALA A 41 7.96 -4.97 18.24
C ALA A 41 6.84 -4.56 19.21
N TYR A 42 6.81 -3.27 19.56
CA TYR A 42 5.68 -2.65 20.24
C TYR A 42 4.62 -2.21 19.22
N LEU A 43 3.38 -2.65 19.37
CA LEU A 43 2.24 -2.17 18.60
C LEU A 43 1.74 -0.89 19.25
N VAL A 44 1.58 0.19 18.49
CA VAL A 44 0.97 1.44 18.93
C VAL A 44 -0.33 1.64 18.15
N THR A 45 -1.42 1.95 18.86
CA THR A 45 -2.79 1.83 18.33
C THR A 45 -3.59 3.13 18.32
N ARG A 46 -3.30 4.11 19.19
CA ARG A 46 -4.03 5.38 19.28
C ARG A 46 -3.58 6.36 18.21
N TYR A 47 -4.51 7.13 17.66
CA TYR A 47 -4.25 8.09 16.59
C TYR A 47 -3.16 9.11 16.94
N ASP A 48 -3.27 9.77 18.09
CA ASP A 48 -2.35 10.85 18.48
C ASP A 48 -0.93 10.33 18.72
N ASP A 49 -0.79 9.15 19.33
CA ASP A 49 0.51 8.50 19.54
C ASP A 49 1.16 8.13 18.20
N ILE A 50 0.38 7.54 17.28
CA ILE A 50 0.84 7.20 15.94
C ILE A 50 1.25 8.45 15.16
N ALA A 51 0.45 9.52 15.24
CA ALA A 51 0.75 10.78 14.58
C ALA A 51 2.03 11.44 15.12
N ALA A 52 2.28 11.34 16.43
CA ALA A 52 3.51 11.81 17.06
C ALA A 52 4.72 11.00 16.57
N ILE A 53 4.63 9.67 16.58
CA ILE A 53 5.69 8.76 16.10
C ILE A 53 6.06 9.05 14.63
N LEU A 54 5.07 9.23 13.76
CA LEU A 54 5.31 9.45 12.33
C LEU A 54 5.89 10.83 11.99
N ARG A 55 5.76 11.80 12.89
CA ARG A 55 6.29 13.17 12.74
C ARG A 55 7.66 13.39 13.37
N ASP A 56 8.13 12.45 14.18
CA ASP A 56 9.42 12.53 14.88
C ASP A 56 10.42 11.48 14.36
N PRO A 57 11.07 11.72 13.20
CA PRO A 57 12.05 10.80 12.65
C PRO A 57 13.36 10.75 13.45
N GLU A 58 13.64 11.72 14.31
CA GLU A 58 14.83 11.72 15.16
C GLU A 58 14.71 10.69 16.29
N THR A 59 13.52 10.60 16.89
CA THR A 59 13.23 9.59 17.94
C THR A 59 12.82 8.25 17.35
N PHE A 60 12.10 8.23 16.22
CA PHE A 60 11.53 7.04 15.61
C PHE A 60 12.03 6.83 14.17
N SER A 61 13.19 6.23 14.07
CA SER A 61 13.90 5.99 12.80
C SER A 61 13.16 5.02 11.88
N SER A 62 13.17 5.31 10.58
CA SER A 62 12.63 4.45 9.54
C SER A 62 13.52 3.25 9.21
N ILE A 63 14.71 3.13 9.83
CA ILE A 63 15.63 2.01 9.61
C ILE A 63 14.99 0.65 9.91
N ALA A 64 14.00 0.61 10.80
CA ALA A 64 13.22 -0.60 11.10
C ALA A 64 12.51 -1.19 9.87
N MET A 65 12.20 -0.38 8.85
CA MET A 65 11.64 -0.86 7.59
C MET A 65 12.59 -1.78 6.81
N ARG A 66 13.91 -1.74 7.07
CA ARG A 66 14.88 -2.67 6.48
C ARG A 66 14.74 -4.10 7.01
N ARG A 67 14.23 -4.29 8.23
CA ARG A 67 14.03 -5.60 8.85
C ARG A 67 12.94 -6.45 8.21
N GLN A 68 12.06 -5.82 7.44
CA GLN A 68 11.03 -6.54 6.70
C GLN A 68 11.60 -7.39 5.55
N ALA A 69 12.86 -7.21 5.17
CA ALA A 69 13.57 -8.13 4.29
C ALA A 69 14.20 -9.24 5.15
N PRO A 70 13.63 -10.47 5.22
CA PRO A 70 14.09 -11.53 6.09
C PRO A 70 15.53 -11.91 5.80
N GLY A 71 16.33 -12.09 6.86
CA GLY A 71 17.66 -12.67 6.77
C GLY A 71 18.79 -11.71 6.41
N ARG A 72 18.58 -10.40 6.50
CA ARG A 72 19.65 -9.42 6.50
C ARG A 72 19.80 -8.80 7.87
N GLU A 73 20.96 -9.07 8.52
CA GLU A 73 21.62 -8.04 9.30
C GLU A 73 21.63 -6.78 8.42
N PRO A 74 21.48 -5.56 8.98
CA PRO A 74 21.55 -4.34 8.19
C PRO A 74 22.84 -4.37 7.38
N ASP A 75 22.74 -4.83 6.12
CA ASP A 75 23.90 -4.84 5.24
C ASP A 75 24.20 -3.38 4.95
N GLU A 76 25.26 -2.88 5.58
CA GLU A 76 25.81 -1.55 5.31
C GLU A 76 26.08 -1.34 3.81
N ARG A 77 26.13 -2.44 3.03
CA ARG A 77 26.31 -2.48 1.58
C ARG A 77 25.01 -2.44 0.77
N GLY A 78 23.83 -2.58 1.40
CA GLY A 78 22.54 -2.39 0.73
C GLY A 78 22.29 -0.90 0.51
N GLY A 79 22.00 -0.47 -0.74
CA GLY A 79 21.65 0.91 -1.04
C GLY A 79 20.51 1.41 -0.16
N ASN A 80 20.56 2.68 0.26
CA ASN A 80 19.49 3.28 1.03
C ASN A 80 18.23 3.39 0.13
N SER A 81 17.09 2.96 0.66
CA SER A 81 15.80 3.22 0.04
C SER A 81 15.15 4.42 0.73
N VAL A 82 14.43 5.24 -0.01
CA VAL A 82 13.71 6.40 0.56
C VAL A 82 12.79 6.02 1.71
N ILE A 83 12.20 4.81 1.68
CA ILE A 83 11.28 4.34 2.73
C ILE A 83 12.01 3.91 4.03
N THR A 84 13.30 3.61 3.93
CA THR A 84 14.11 3.12 5.06
C THR A 84 15.13 4.13 5.57
N ALA A 85 15.22 5.28 4.90
CA ALA A 85 16.18 6.34 5.22
C ALA A 85 15.56 7.40 6.13
N ASP A 86 16.40 8.02 6.95
CA ASP A 86 16.09 9.22 7.73
C ASP A 86 16.86 10.42 7.16
N PRO A 87 16.51 11.67 7.52
CA PRO A 87 17.29 12.84 7.14
C PRO A 87 18.75 12.76 7.64
N PRO A 88 19.73 13.20 6.86
CA PRO A 88 19.60 13.93 5.58
C PRO A 88 19.37 13.03 4.35
N GLU A 89 19.65 11.74 4.43
CA GLU A 89 19.60 10.78 3.31
C GLU A 89 18.18 10.67 2.72
N HIS A 90 17.16 10.57 3.56
CA HIS A 90 15.76 10.59 3.12
C HIS A 90 15.48 11.83 2.28
N THR A 91 15.91 13.00 2.72
CA THR A 91 15.65 14.27 2.03
C THR A 91 16.32 14.29 0.65
N ARG A 92 17.55 13.78 0.56
CA ARG A 92 18.30 13.66 -0.70
C ARG A 92 17.56 12.75 -1.68
N LEU A 93 17.23 11.56 -1.24
CA LEU A 93 16.54 10.55 -2.07
C LEU A 93 15.16 11.06 -2.50
N ARG A 94 14.34 11.54 -1.57
CA ARG A 94 12.98 11.98 -1.88
C ARG A 94 12.91 13.07 -2.94
N ARG A 95 13.85 14.02 -2.93
CA ARG A 95 13.93 15.10 -3.91
C ARG A 95 14.13 14.64 -5.35
N ILE A 96 14.63 13.42 -5.57
CA ILE A 96 14.90 12.91 -6.92
C ILE A 96 13.61 12.70 -7.70
N LEU A 97 12.58 12.11 -7.07
CA LEU A 97 11.34 11.73 -7.75
C LEU A 97 10.10 12.52 -7.30
N GLN A 98 10.19 13.37 -6.26
CA GLN A 98 8.97 14.00 -5.74
C GLN A 98 8.25 14.90 -6.76
N ASP A 99 8.96 15.46 -7.73
CA ASP A 99 8.39 16.34 -8.73
C ASP A 99 7.60 15.55 -9.79
N GLU A 100 8.02 14.32 -10.10
CA GLU A 100 7.34 13.41 -11.03
C GLU A 100 5.97 12.96 -10.51
N PHE A 101 5.80 12.91 -9.18
CA PHE A 101 4.55 12.51 -8.54
C PHE A 101 3.68 13.69 -8.10
N ARG A 102 3.95 14.91 -8.59
CA ARG A 102 3.07 16.08 -8.40
C ARG A 102 1.86 16.04 -9.33
N MET A 103 0.84 16.79 -8.96
CA MET A 103 -0.43 16.88 -9.70
C MET A 103 -0.30 17.18 -11.19
N ARG A 104 0.67 18.00 -11.60
CA ARG A 104 0.80 18.43 -13.00
C ARG A 104 1.26 17.31 -13.92
N PRO A 105 2.39 16.63 -13.67
CA PRO A 105 2.78 15.46 -14.49
C PRO A 105 1.70 14.37 -14.51
N LEU A 106 1.05 14.12 -13.38
CA LEU A 106 0.03 13.08 -13.29
C LEU A 106 -1.24 13.38 -14.09
N ARG A 107 -1.58 14.66 -14.32
CA ARG A 107 -2.70 15.02 -15.22
C ARG A 107 -2.44 14.59 -16.67
N GLU A 108 -1.19 14.54 -17.08
CA GLU A 108 -0.81 14.08 -18.43
C GLU A 108 -0.97 12.56 -18.56
N LEU A 109 -0.96 11.81 -17.46
CA LEU A 109 -1.22 10.37 -17.42
C LEU A 109 -2.72 10.03 -17.40
N GLU A 110 -3.60 10.94 -17.00
CA GLU A 110 -5.03 10.65 -16.85
C GLU A 110 -5.67 10.07 -18.12
N PRO A 111 -5.45 10.62 -19.33
CA PRO A 111 -6.02 10.03 -20.56
C PRO A 111 -5.56 8.57 -20.77
N ARG A 112 -4.32 8.26 -20.42
CA ARG A 112 -3.79 6.90 -20.56
C ARG A 112 -4.40 5.95 -19.53
N ILE A 113 -4.54 6.38 -18.26
CA ILE A 113 -5.21 5.60 -17.22
C ILE A 113 -6.67 5.33 -17.60
N ARG A 114 -7.37 6.31 -18.19
CA ARG A 114 -8.74 6.12 -18.72
C ARG A 114 -8.78 5.08 -19.82
N GLY A 115 -7.84 5.14 -20.78
CA GLY A 115 -7.74 4.14 -21.83
C GLY A 115 -7.51 2.72 -21.28
N LEU A 116 -6.67 2.57 -20.24
CA LEU A 116 -6.46 1.28 -19.55
C LEU A 116 -7.74 0.78 -18.86
N VAL A 117 -8.47 1.67 -18.18
CA VAL A 117 -9.75 1.30 -17.56
C VAL A 117 -10.75 0.86 -18.63
N ASP A 118 -10.81 1.52 -19.80
CA ASP A 118 -11.66 1.13 -20.91
C ASP A 118 -11.25 -0.25 -21.49
N GLU A 119 -9.96 -0.51 -21.68
CA GLU A 119 -9.43 -1.82 -22.14
C GLU A 119 -9.85 -2.94 -21.17
N LEU A 120 -9.66 -2.75 -19.86
CA LEU A 120 -9.99 -3.73 -18.81
C LEU A 120 -11.51 -3.94 -18.69
N ARG A 121 -12.28 -2.86 -18.76
CA ARG A 121 -13.77 -2.89 -18.81
C ARG A 121 -14.25 -3.77 -19.95
N ASP A 122 -13.75 -3.55 -21.16
CA ASP A 122 -14.17 -4.29 -22.35
C ASP A 122 -13.88 -5.78 -22.18
N GLY A 123 -12.71 -6.13 -21.62
CA GLY A 123 -12.36 -7.51 -21.29
C GLY A 123 -13.31 -8.17 -20.29
N ILE A 124 -13.87 -7.42 -19.33
CA ILE A 124 -14.81 -7.91 -18.32
C ILE A 124 -16.23 -8.00 -18.88
N THR A 125 -16.69 -6.99 -19.60
CA THR A 125 -18.09 -6.89 -20.07
C THR A 125 -18.44 -7.92 -21.14
N LEU A 126 -17.44 -8.51 -21.81
CA LEU A 126 -17.62 -9.58 -22.79
C LEU A 126 -17.82 -10.97 -22.17
N ARG A 127 -17.74 -11.10 -20.85
CA ARG A 127 -17.84 -12.37 -20.13
C ARG A 127 -19.07 -12.38 -19.20
N ASP A 128 -19.67 -13.56 -19.00
CA ASP A 128 -20.79 -13.73 -18.04
C ASP A 128 -20.32 -13.62 -16.58
N SER A 129 -19.07 -13.98 -16.33
CA SER A 129 -18.42 -13.93 -15.00
C SER A 129 -16.98 -13.45 -15.10
N PHE A 130 -16.50 -12.84 -14.02
CA PHE A 130 -15.14 -12.31 -13.93
C PHE A 130 -14.68 -12.28 -12.47
N ASP A 131 -13.38 -12.25 -12.25
CA ASP A 131 -12.79 -11.94 -10.95
C ASP A 131 -12.28 -10.50 -10.98
N LEU A 132 -12.91 -9.62 -10.21
CA LEU A 132 -12.57 -8.20 -10.21
C LEU A 132 -11.11 -7.94 -9.81
N VAL A 133 -10.57 -8.75 -8.91
CA VAL A 133 -9.17 -8.60 -8.47
C VAL A 133 -8.22 -8.97 -9.61
N ARG A 134 -8.36 -10.16 -10.15
CA ARG A 134 -7.49 -10.66 -11.22
C ARG A 134 -7.67 -9.88 -12.54
N ASP A 135 -8.92 -9.58 -12.89
CA ASP A 135 -9.26 -9.07 -14.22
C ASP A 135 -9.26 -7.53 -14.31
N PHE A 136 -9.20 -6.82 -13.13
CA PHE A 136 -9.26 -5.36 -13.11
C PHE A 136 -8.32 -4.70 -12.09
N THR A 137 -8.45 -5.04 -10.77
CA THR A 137 -7.76 -4.23 -9.75
C THR A 137 -6.26 -4.47 -9.69
N ILE A 138 -5.76 -5.65 -10.10
CA ILE A 138 -4.33 -5.95 -10.27
C ILE A 138 -3.79 -5.35 -11.58
N PRO A 139 -4.39 -5.62 -12.77
CA PRO A 139 -3.83 -5.15 -14.03
C PRO A 139 -3.73 -3.62 -14.13
N LEU A 140 -4.68 -2.88 -13.55
CA LEU A 140 -4.69 -1.42 -13.64
C LEU A 140 -3.40 -0.79 -13.07
N PRO A 141 -3.08 -0.88 -11.78
CA PRO A 141 -1.89 -0.24 -11.22
C PRO A 141 -0.58 -0.87 -11.71
N VAL A 142 -0.55 -2.18 -11.97
CA VAL A 142 0.64 -2.85 -12.54
C VAL A 142 1.00 -2.25 -13.90
N THR A 143 0.01 -2.04 -14.76
CA THR A 143 0.22 -1.44 -16.08
C THR A 143 0.66 0.02 -15.98
N VAL A 144 0.02 0.80 -15.10
CA VAL A 144 0.38 2.20 -14.87
C VAL A 144 1.83 2.34 -14.41
N ILE A 145 2.26 1.52 -13.44
CA ILE A 145 3.66 1.53 -12.97
C ILE A 145 4.63 1.05 -14.05
N ALA A 146 4.28 0.02 -14.82
CA ALA A 146 5.12 -0.45 -15.91
C ALA A 146 5.34 0.64 -16.98
N GLU A 147 4.29 1.39 -17.32
CA GLU A 147 4.38 2.51 -18.27
C GLU A 147 5.19 3.69 -17.72
N LEU A 148 5.03 4.02 -16.42
CA LEU A 148 5.85 5.05 -15.76
C LEU A 148 7.35 4.71 -15.76
N LEU A 149 7.66 3.42 -15.73
CA LEU A 149 9.03 2.90 -15.82
C LEU A 149 9.47 2.62 -17.27
N ASP A 150 8.64 2.95 -18.29
CA ASP A 150 8.85 2.64 -19.71
C ASP A 150 9.28 1.17 -19.93
N ILE A 151 8.51 0.25 -19.32
CA ILE A 151 8.74 -1.18 -19.43
C ILE A 151 7.66 -1.82 -20.29
N GLU A 152 8.10 -2.72 -21.18
CA GLU A 152 7.23 -3.37 -22.13
C GLU A 152 6.05 -4.10 -21.49
N LYS A 153 4.86 -3.97 -22.08
CA LYS A 153 3.62 -4.62 -21.64
C LYS A 153 3.75 -6.14 -21.53
N SER A 154 4.62 -6.75 -22.35
CA SER A 154 4.93 -8.19 -22.32
C SER A 154 5.52 -8.70 -20.98
N ARG A 155 6.02 -7.79 -20.14
CA ARG A 155 6.64 -8.11 -18.83
C ARG A 155 5.70 -7.97 -17.64
N GLN A 156 4.41 -7.71 -17.85
CA GLN A 156 3.45 -7.47 -16.77
C GLN A 156 3.29 -8.69 -15.84
N ASP A 157 3.30 -9.91 -16.39
CA ASP A 157 3.22 -11.13 -15.58
C ASP A 157 4.46 -11.32 -14.70
N ASP A 158 5.64 -10.94 -15.21
CA ASP A 158 6.88 -10.94 -14.43
C ASP A 158 6.78 -9.94 -13.27
N PHE A 159 6.25 -8.74 -13.52
CA PHE A 159 6.06 -7.73 -12.48
C PHE A 159 5.11 -8.19 -11.38
N LYS A 160 3.99 -8.81 -11.75
CA LYS A 160 3.07 -9.40 -10.76
C LYS A 160 3.78 -10.47 -9.95
N HIS A 161 4.50 -11.39 -10.61
CA HIS A 161 5.27 -12.44 -9.95
C HIS A 161 6.31 -11.87 -8.98
N TRP A 162 7.08 -10.86 -9.38
CA TRP A 162 8.11 -10.25 -8.54
C TRP A 162 7.51 -9.48 -7.36
N SER A 163 6.38 -8.80 -7.56
CA SER A 163 5.63 -8.15 -6.49
C SER A 163 5.17 -9.16 -5.45
N ASP A 164 4.59 -10.29 -5.88
CA ASP A 164 4.19 -11.39 -4.99
C ASP A 164 5.39 -11.97 -4.22
N CYS A 165 6.55 -12.11 -4.87
CA CYS A 165 7.79 -12.55 -4.22
C CYS A 165 8.23 -11.58 -3.11
N LEU A 166 8.19 -10.27 -3.37
CA LEU A 166 8.53 -9.25 -2.37
C LEU A 166 7.60 -9.33 -1.16
N ILE A 167 6.29 -9.47 -1.38
CA ILE A 167 5.28 -9.57 -0.31
C ILE A 167 5.48 -10.84 0.51
N LYS A 168 5.74 -11.98 -0.14
CA LYS A 168 6.02 -13.24 0.57
C LYS A 168 7.24 -13.14 1.46
N LEU A 169 8.29 -12.42 1.04
CA LEU A 169 9.46 -12.20 1.89
C LEU A 169 9.16 -11.38 3.15
N LEU A 170 8.06 -10.60 3.18
CA LEU A 170 7.63 -9.88 4.37
C LEU A 170 6.93 -10.80 5.39
N ASN A 171 6.32 -11.89 4.94
CA ASN A 171 5.56 -12.82 5.78
C ASN A 171 6.36 -14.02 6.23
N ASP A 172 7.13 -14.65 5.32
CA ASP A 172 7.85 -15.88 5.54
C ASP A 172 9.34 -15.60 5.82
N ARG A 173 9.92 -16.31 6.77
CA ARG A 173 11.32 -16.12 7.15
C ARG A 173 12.24 -17.28 6.74
N GLU A 174 11.66 -18.44 6.41
CA GLU A 174 12.40 -19.66 6.07
C GLU A 174 11.51 -20.64 5.27
N GLY A 175 12.13 -21.69 4.76
CA GLY A 175 11.43 -22.73 4.00
C GLY A 175 11.51 -22.56 2.49
N GLU A 176 10.92 -23.51 1.77
CA GLU A 176 11.00 -23.57 0.30
C GLU A 176 10.33 -22.38 -0.38
N GLN A 177 9.20 -21.92 0.13
CA GLN A 177 8.48 -20.76 -0.41
C GLN A 177 9.29 -19.47 -0.25
N TRP A 178 9.93 -19.28 0.90
CA TRP A 178 10.84 -18.16 1.13
C TRP A 178 12.05 -18.20 0.16
N ALA A 179 12.65 -19.39 -0.04
CA ALA A 179 13.77 -19.53 -0.97
C ALA A 179 13.37 -19.17 -2.41
N ARG A 180 12.17 -19.60 -2.87
CA ARG A 180 11.63 -19.25 -4.19
C ARG A 180 11.34 -17.75 -4.31
N ALA A 181 10.73 -17.15 -3.30
CA ALA A 181 10.45 -15.72 -3.27
C ALA A 181 11.75 -14.89 -3.31
N ARG A 182 12.77 -15.34 -2.57
CA ARG A 182 14.10 -14.71 -2.61
C ARG A 182 14.73 -14.79 -4.00
N ALA A 183 14.62 -15.93 -4.69
CA ALA A 183 15.11 -16.06 -6.07
C ALA A 183 14.41 -15.06 -7.00
N GLY A 184 13.08 -14.93 -6.93
CA GLY A 184 12.34 -13.95 -7.72
C GLY A 184 12.76 -12.50 -7.46
N VAL A 185 13.08 -12.15 -6.20
CA VAL A 185 13.61 -10.81 -5.90
C VAL A 185 15.02 -10.59 -6.46
N PHE A 186 15.86 -11.62 -6.50
CA PHE A 186 17.16 -11.52 -7.18
C PHE A 186 17.00 -11.33 -8.70
N ASP A 187 16.03 -12.01 -9.31
CA ASP A 187 15.72 -11.82 -10.73
C ASP A 187 15.24 -10.40 -11.03
N LEU A 188 14.42 -9.82 -10.16
CA LEU A 188 13.99 -8.43 -10.24
C LEU A 188 15.16 -7.45 -10.13
N ILE A 189 16.07 -7.66 -9.16
CA ILE A 189 17.27 -6.83 -9.02
C ILE A 189 18.13 -6.90 -10.28
N LYS A 190 18.34 -8.10 -10.83
CA LYS A 190 19.10 -8.33 -12.07
C LYS A 190 18.40 -7.67 -13.26
N PHE A 191 17.08 -7.79 -13.35
CA PHE A 191 16.29 -7.16 -14.40
C PHE A 191 16.52 -5.65 -14.43
N PHE A 192 16.33 -4.93 -13.33
CA PHE A 192 16.57 -3.49 -13.30
C PHE A 192 18.03 -3.13 -13.53
N GLY A 193 18.99 -3.94 -13.05
CA GLY A 193 20.41 -3.77 -13.37
C GLY A 193 20.64 -3.74 -14.87
N ASN A 194 20.13 -4.74 -15.59
CA ASN A 194 20.27 -4.85 -17.04
C ASN A 194 19.57 -3.69 -17.78
N VAL A 195 18.34 -3.32 -17.36
CA VAL A 195 17.60 -2.19 -17.96
C VAL A 195 18.39 -0.90 -17.84
N PHE A 196 19.01 -0.62 -16.70
CA PHE A 196 19.83 0.57 -16.54
C PHE A 196 21.12 0.52 -17.36
N ASP A 197 21.76 -0.67 -17.51
CA ASP A 197 22.97 -0.82 -18.33
C ASP A 197 22.67 -0.61 -19.81
N GLU A 198 21.56 -1.17 -20.31
CA GLU A 198 21.11 -1.01 -21.70
C GLU A 198 20.73 0.44 -22.03
N ARG A 199 20.12 1.16 -21.08
CA ARG A 199 19.68 2.55 -21.26
C ARG A 199 20.75 3.60 -21.04
N SER A 200 21.87 3.25 -20.42
CA SER A 200 22.91 4.22 -20.00
C SER A 200 23.49 5.03 -21.19
N ALA A 201 23.34 4.55 -22.42
CA ALA A 201 23.83 5.21 -23.63
C ALA A 201 22.84 6.22 -24.27
N ASP A 202 21.52 6.12 -23.96
CA ASP A 202 20.47 6.87 -24.67
C ASP A 202 19.26 7.16 -23.78
N PHE A 203 19.46 7.88 -22.68
CA PHE A 203 18.37 8.16 -21.73
C PHE A 203 17.93 9.62 -21.69
N ALA A 204 18.72 10.54 -22.25
CA ALA A 204 18.60 11.99 -21.97
C ALA A 204 17.27 12.61 -22.43
N ASP A 205 16.59 12.02 -23.41
CA ASP A 205 15.39 12.60 -24.04
C ASP A 205 14.09 11.82 -23.75
N LYS A 206 14.13 10.82 -22.84
CA LYS A 206 12.94 10.02 -22.52
C LYS A 206 12.22 10.57 -21.27
N PRO A 207 10.91 10.82 -21.35
CA PRO A 207 10.13 11.37 -20.22
C PRO A 207 9.63 10.26 -19.28
N ASP A 208 10.53 9.38 -18.81
CA ASP A 208 10.21 8.28 -17.90
C ASP A 208 11.04 8.34 -16.60
N ILE A 209 10.57 7.62 -15.58
CA ILE A 209 11.20 7.64 -14.25
C ILE A 209 12.62 7.04 -14.28
N LEU A 210 12.88 6.02 -15.12
CA LEU A 210 14.23 5.44 -15.21
C LEU A 210 15.23 6.45 -15.76
N SER A 211 14.82 7.29 -16.72
CA SER A 211 15.63 8.39 -17.25
C SER A 211 15.92 9.47 -16.21
N VAL A 212 14.94 9.79 -15.36
CA VAL A 212 15.16 10.69 -14.20
C VAL A 212 16.20 10.12 -13.25
N LEU A 213 16.13 8.81 -12.96
CA LEU A 213 17.10 8.13 -12.09
C LEU A 213 18.50 8.10 -12.72
N LEU A 214 18.63 7.79 -14.01
CA LEU A 214 19.90 7.83 -14.74
C LEU A 214 20.50 9.25 -14.77
N THR A 215 19.68 10.25 -14.98
CA THR A 215 20.10 11.67 -14.88
C THR A 215 20.62 12.00 -13.47
N ALA A 216 19.95 11.51 -12.44
CA ALA A 216 20.39 11.72 -11.06
C ALA A 216 21.72 10.98 -10.77
N GLU A 217 21.95 9.79 -11.34
CA GLU A 217 23.20 9.03 -11.24
C GLU A 217 24.36 9.78 -11.95
N ALA A 218 24.12 10.25 -13.17
CA ALA A 218 25.10 11.02 -13.93
C ALA A 218 25.56 12.29 -13.19
N HIS A 219 24.70 12.88 -12.36
CA HIS A 219 25.03 14.01 -11.49
C HIS A 219 25.47 13.61 -10.08
N SER A 220 25.77 12.34 -9.84
CA SER A 220 26.22 11.79 -8.53
C SER A 220 25.25 12.06 -7.38
N ARG A 221 23.95 12.23 -7.68
CA ARG A 221 22.88 12.43 -6.67
C ARG A 221 22.31 11.14 -6.12
N ILE A 222 22.54 10.02 -6.84
CA ILE A 222 22.09 8.68 -6.48
C ILE A 222 23.11 7.68 -7.03
N ASN A 223 23.24 6.51 -6.43
CA ASN A 223 24.06 5.42 -6.95
C ASN A 223 23.20 4.31 -7.56
N ARG A 224 23.84 3.39 -8.31
CA ARG A 224 23.17 2.27 -9.01
C ARG A 224 22.29 1.42 -8.09
N ARG A 225 22.73 1.13 -6.87
CA ARG A 225 21.97 0.32 -5.91
C ARG A 225 20.72 1.05 -5.43
N GLU A 226 20.84 2.33 -5.19
CA GLU A 226 19.69 3.17 -4.80
C GLU A 226 18.69 3.31 -5.94
N MET A 227 19.14 3.39 -7.21
CA MET A 227 18.26 3.40 -8.38
C MET A 227 17.45 2.11 -8.47
N ILE A 228 18.10 0.95 -8.34
CA ILE A 228 17.42 -0.35 -8.33
C ILE A 228 16.44 -0.43 -7.16
N ALA A 229 16.84 0.01 -5.95
CA ALA A 229 15.95 0.03 -4.80
C ALA A 229 14.72 0.94 -5.01
N TYR A 230 14.87 2.06 -5.70
CA TYR A 230 13.76 2.93 -6.11
C TYR A 230 12.80 2.24 -7.07
N SER A 231 13.32 1.63 -8.12
CA SER A 231 12.53 0.93 -9.14
C SER A 231 11.70 -0.21 -8.51
N ILE A 232 12.32 -0.97 -7.61
CA ILE A 232 11.66 -2.03 -6.83
C ILE A 232 10.56 -1.43 -5.93
N LEU A 233 10.85 -0.32 -5.23
CA LEU A 233 9.88 0.34 -4.35
C LEU A 233 8.67 0.87 -5.13
N LEU A 234 8.89 1.48 -6.30
CA LEU A 234 7.81 1.98 -7.15
C LEU A 234 6.91 0.86 -7.64
N LEU A 235 7.51 -0.26 -8.09
CA LEU A 235 6.77 -1.43 -8.51
C LEU A 235 5.89 -1.97 -7.38
N THR A 236 6.46 -2.17 -6.19
CA THR A 236 5.73 -2.81 -5.07
C THR A 236 4.73 -1.86 -4.43
N GLY A 237 5.15 -0.62 -4.17
CA GLY A 237 4.31 0.37 -3.47
C GLY A 237 3.14 0.87 -4.31
N GLY A 238 3.29 0.91 -5.64
CA GLY A 238 2.25 1.37 -6.55
C GLY A 238 1.18 0.31 -6.86
N ASN A 239 1.53 -0.96 -6.81
CA ASN A 239 0.64 -2.06 -7.23
C ASN A 239 -0.33 -2.49 -6.12
N GLU A 240 0.17 -3.12 -5.07
CA GLU A 240 -0.64 -3.81 -4.06
C GLU A 240 -1.59 -2.88 -3.30
N THR A 241 -1.13 -1.68 -2.98
CA THR A 241 -1.92 -0.75 -2.17
C THR A 241 -3.13 -0.23 -2.93
N THR A 242 -2.99 0.09 -4.22
CA THR A 242 -4.09 0.55 -5.08
C THR A 242 -5.05 -0.59 -5.40
N THR A 243 -4.53 -1.79 -5.69
CA THR A 243 -5.32 -3.03 -5.85
C THR A 243 -6.23 -3.25 -4.63
N ASN A 244 -5.65 -3.19 -3.42
CA ASN A 244 -6.35 -3.44 -2.18
C ASN A 244 -7.36 -2.32 -1.84
N LEU A 245 -7.04 -1.07 -2.16
CA LEU A 245 -7.97 0.05 -2.01
C LEU A 245 -9.21 -0.14 -2.88
N ILE A 246 -9.04 -0.40 -4.18
CA ILE A 246 -10.16 -0.53 -5.11
C ILE A 246 -11.01 -1.75 -4.72
N GLY A 247 -10.39 -2.91 -4.49
CA GLY A 247 -11.10 -4.12 -4.10
C GLY A 247 -11.84 -3.97 -2.77
N GLY A 248 -11.20 -3.38 -1.76
CA GLY A 248 -11.80 -3.11 -0.45
C GLY A 248 -12.97 -2.12 -0.52
N MET A 249 -12.86 -1.06 -1.33
CA MET A 249 -13.95 -0.09 -1.52
C MET A 249 -15.13 -0.68 -2.27
N VAL A 250 -14.90 -1.55 -3.25
CA VAL A 250 -16.00 -2.27 -3.94
C VAL A 250 -16.79 -3.09 -2.92
N LEU A 251 -16.11 -3.82 -2.03
CA LEU A 251 -16.78 -4.55 -0.96
C LEU A 251 -17.54 -3.61 -0.02
N ALA A 252 -16.91 -2.53 0.43
CA ALA A 252 -17.55 -1.54 1.31
C ALA A 252 -18.81 -0.93 0.70
N LEU A 253 -18.79 -0.58 -0.60
CA LEU A 253 -19.95 -0.05 -1.30
C LEU A 253 -21.05 -1.10 -1.48
N LEU A 254 -20.71 -2.36 -1.74
CA LEU A 254 -21.70 -3.44 -1.87
C LEU A 254 -22.30 -3.84 -0.52
N ASP A 255 -21.59 -3.65 0.58
CA ASP A 255 -22.10 -3.89 1.94
C ASP A 255 -22.88 -2.69 2.51
N ASN A 256 -22.78 -1.51 1.87
CA ASN A 256 -23.49 -0.28 2.24
C ASN A 256 -24.25 0.28 1.02
N PRO A 257 -25.37 -0.35 0.62
CA PRO A 257 -26.10 0.00 -0.61
C PRO A 257 -26.68 1.42 -0.61
N ASP A 258 -26.94 2.00 0.56
CA ASP A 258 -27.32 3.40 0.73
C ASP A 258 -26.19 4.36 0.31
N GLN A 259 -24.95 4.05 0.66
CA GLN A 259 -23.78 4.82 0.26
C GLN A 259 -23.49 4.67 -1.24
N LEU A 260 -23.68 3.48 -1.79
CA LEU A 260 -23.58 3.24 -3.23
C LEU A 260 -24.64 4.05 -4.01
N ALA A 261 -25.89 4.09 -3.50
CA ALA A 261 -26.94 4.87 -4.13
C ALA A 261 -26.61 6.36 -4.16
N LEU A 262 -26.17 6.93 -3.02
CA LEU A 262 -25.71 8.33 -2.94
C LEU A 262 -24.58 8.63 -3.92
N LEU A 263 -23.63 7.71 -4.09
CA LEU A 263 -22.49 7.90 -5.00
C LEU A 263 -22.89 7.78 -6.47
N ARG A 264 -23.90 6.98 -6.80
CA ARG A 264 -24.49 6.88 -8.15
C ARG A 264 -25.27 8.12 -8.51
N ASP A 265 -26.02 8.68 -7.55
CA ASP A 265 -26.83 9.89 -7.75
C ASP A 265 -25.97 11.14 -7.89
N ASP A 266 -24.80 11.17 -7.19
CA ASP A 266 -23.86 12.28 -7.22
C ASP A 266 -22.42 11.79 -7.36
N PRO A 267 -21.94 11.51 -8.60
CA PRO A 267 -20.56 11.09 -8.86
C PRO A 267 -19.48 12.11 -8.46
N ALA A 268 -19.83 13.38 -8.23
CA ALA A 268 -18.89 14.39 -7.74
C ALA A 268 -18.37 14.05 -6.33
N ARG A 269 -19.01 13.12 -5.61
CA ARG A 269 -18.56 12.59 -4.32
C ARG A 269 -17.45 11.53 -4.42
N ILE A 270 -17.13 11.02 -5.61
CA ILE A 270 -16.09 9.98 -5.78
C ILE A 270 -14.78 10.36 -5.09
N PRO A 271 -14.23 11.58 -5.22
CA PRO A 271 -13.00 11.95 -4.52
C PRO A 271 -13.11 11.80 -2.99
N ASN A 272 -14.22 12.22 -2.37
CA ASN A 272 -14.42 12.08 -0.93
C ASN A 272 -14.64 10.61 -0.52
N ALA A 273 -15.33 9.84 -1.34
CA ALA A 273 -15.51 8.39 -1.12
C ALA A 273 -14.17 7.65 -1.15
N ILE A 274 -13.19 8.07 -1.97
CA ILE A 274 -11.83 7.51 -1.98
C ILE A 274 -11.11 7.81 -0.67
N GLU A 275 -11.21 9.03 -0.13
CA GLU A 275 -10.63 9.35 1.17
C GLU A 275 -11.25 8.52 2.30
N GLU A 276 -12.58 8.31 2.27
CA GLU A 276 -13.24 7.40 3.21
C GLU A 276 -12.82 5.94 2.98
N GLY A 277 -12.63 5.51 1.74
CA GLY A 277 -12.07 4.20 1.41
C GLY A 277 -10.67 3.99 1.98
N LEU A 278 -9.80 4.99 1.85
CA LEU A 278 -8.45 4.99 2.44
C LEU A 278 -8.50 4.87 3.96
N ARG A 279 -9.43 5.57 4.61
CA ARG A 279 -9.66 5.47 6.04
C ARG A 279 -10.21 4.10 6.44
N TYR A 280 -11.32 3.70 5.82
CA TYR A 280 -12.10 2.52 6.22
C TYR A 280 -11.41 1.20 5.87
N CYS A 281 -10.89 1.07 4.65
CA CYS A 281 -10.22 -0.15 4.20
C CYS A 281 -8.78 -0.23 4.70
N SER A 282 -8.12 0.92 4.88
CA SER A 282 -6.72 1.01 5.33
C SER A 282 -5.81 -0.03 4.65
N PRO A 283 -5.55 0.06 3.33
CA PRO A 283 -4.77 -0.95 2.60
C PRO A 283 -3.42 -1.26 3.24
N VAL A 284 -2.74 -0.25 3.79
CA VAL A 284 -1.54 -0.41 4.63
C VAL A 284 -1.98 -0.42 6.08
N GLN A 285 -1.77 -1.54 6.78
CA GLN A 285 -2.23 -1.73 8.15
C GLN A 285 -1.32 -1.07 9.18
N GLY A 286 -0.02 -0.97 8.90
CA GLY A 286 0.93 -0.35 9.79
C GLY A 286 2.29 -0.11 9.15
N VAL A 287 3.16 0.62 9.83
CA VAL A 287 4.55 0.88 9.41
C VAL A 287 5.51 0.74 10.59
N TYR A 288 6.69 0.22 10.32
CA TYR A 288 7.72 0.06 11.34
C TYR A 288 8.51 1.34 11.57
N ARG A 289 8.89 1.56 12.85
CA ARG A 289 9.88 2.54 13.29
C ARG A 289 10.77 1.90 14.34
N ARG A 290 11.95 2.47 14.57
CA ARG A 290 12.85 2.07 15.67
C ARG A 290 13.00 3.21 16.65
N ALA A 291 12.79 2.95 17.94
CA ALA A 291 13.11 3.89 18.98
C ALA A 291 14.63 4.08 19.08
N MET A 292 15.11 5.29 18.86
CA MET A 292 16.54 5.62 18.87
C MET A 292 17.03 5.99 20.27
N ARG A 293 16.12 6.17 21.21
CA ARG A 293 16.35 6.43 22.64
C ARG A 293 15.20 5.83 23.43
N ASP A 294 15.36 5.70 24.74
CA ASP A 294 14.23 5.40 25.61
C ASP A 294 13.16 6.48 25.45
N VAL A 295 11.93 6.08 25.23
CA VAL A 295 10.81 7.00 25.01
C VAL A 295 9.55 6.51 25.67
N GLU A 296 8.78 7.42 26.24
CA GLU A 296 7.48 7.12 26.82
C GLU A 296 6.37 7.39 25.81
N VAL A 297 5.52 6.41 25.56
CA VAL A 297 4.35 6.49 24.68
C VAL A 297 3.14 5.95 25.46
N ALA A 298 2.11 6.75 25.62
CA ALA A 298 0.88 6.39 26.35
C ALA A 298 1.14 5.73 27.73
N GLY A 299 2.14 6.21 28.48
CA GLY A 299 2.52 5.69 29.80
C GLY A 299 3.33 4.37 29.78
N CYS A 300 3.77 3.92 28.60
CA CYS A 300 4.64 2.76 28.44
C CYS A 300 6.03 3.20 27.96
N THR A 301 7.09 2.79 28.67
CA THR A 301 8.47 3.04 28.21
C THR A 301 8.86 2.04 27.14
N ILE A 302 9.20 2.55 25.96
CA ILE A 302 9.78 1.78 24.86
C ILE A 302 11.30 1.98 24.89
N PRO A 303 12.09 0.93 25.16
CA PRO A 303 13.55 1.07 25.26
C PRO A 303 14.19 1.36 23.89
N ALA A 304 15.31 2.05 23.92
CA ALA A 304 16.15 2.29 22.75
C ALA A 304 16.48 0.97 22.01
N GLY A 305 16.48 1.05 20.69
CA GLY A 305 16.76 -0.09 19.80
C GLY A 305 15.57 -1.02 19.54
N HIS A 306 14.44 -0.86 20.23
CA HIS A 306 13.23 -1.64 19.98
C HIS A 306 12.46 -1.11 18.76
N ASP A 307 11.86 -2.04 18.03
CA ASP A 307 10.99 -1.69 16.93
C ASP A 307 9.57 -1.38 17.41
N VAL A 308 8.93 -0.44 16.75
CA VAL A 308 7.56 0.01 16.97
C VAL A 308 6.78 -0.15 15.69
N VAL A 309 5.57 -0.69 15.74
CA VAL A 309 4.61 -0.70 14.64
C VAL A 309 3.56 0.36 14.91
N ALA A 310 3.59 1.43 14.13
CA ALA A 310 2.53 2.43 14.10
C ALA A 310 1.37 1.85 13.26
N LEU A 311 0.28 1.42 13.92
CA LEU A 311 -0.85 0.74 13.28
C LEU A 311 -1.81 1.74 12.64
N LEU A 312 -1.59 2.07 11.35
CA LEU A 312 -2.36 3.05 10.58
C LEU A 312 -3.85 2.68 10.53
N ALA A 313 -4.16 1.39 10.36
CA ALA A 313 -5.53 0.90 10.37
C ALA A 313 -6.23 1.16 11.70
N SER A 314 -5.51 1.05 12.82
CA SER A 314 -6.04 1.41 14.14
C SER A 314 -6.30 2.90 14.25
N ALA A 315 -5.36 3.74 13.83
CA ALA A 315 -5.52 5.20 13.85
C ALA A 315 -6.72 5.67 13.00
N ASN A 316 -6.92 5.05 11.83
CA ASN A 316 -8.05 5.35 10.94
C ASN A 316 -9.41 4.90 11.51
N HIS A 317 -9.41 4.04 12.51
CA HIS A 317 -10.61 3.57 13.23
C HIS A 317 -10.63 4.03 14.69
N ASP A 318 -9.85 5.06 15.04
CA ASP A 318 -9.86 5.63 16.38
C ASP A 318 -11.07 6.55 16.58
N GLU A 319 -11.94 6.18 17.53
CA GLU A 319 -13.15 6.90 17.88
C GLU A 319 -12.90 8.28 18.47
N SER A 320 -11.70 8.52 19.00
CA SER A 320 -11.28 9.85 19.46
C SER A 320 -11.08 10.82 18.28
N LYS A 321 -10.80 10.30 17.09
CA LYS A 321 -10.55 11.06 15.87
C LYS A 321 -11.73 11.04 14.91
N PHE A 322 -12.38 9.89 14.73
CA PHE A 322 -13.46 9.68 13.77
C PHE A 322 -14.70 9.16 14.48
N GLN A 323 -15.80 9.90 14.46
CA GLN A 323 -17.07 9.44 15.05
C GLN A 323 -17.59 8.21 14.30
N GLN A 324 -18.04 7.17 15.03
CA GLN A 324 -18.51 5.91 14.47
C GLN A 324 -17.53 5.37 13.39
N PRO A 325 -16.28 5.08 13.77
CA PRO A 325 -15.23 4.79 12.80
C PRO A 325 -15.46 3.49 12.02
N GLU A 326 -16.27 2.58 12.56
CA GLU A 326 -16.69 1.32 11.93
C GLU A 326 -17.75 1.51 10.84
N ARG A 327 -18.36 2.70 10.74
CA ARG A 327 -19.32 3.03 9.69
C ARG A 327 -18.59 3.56 8.45
N PHE A 328 -18.87 2.96 7.29
CA PHE A 328 -18.48 3.49 6.00
C PHE A 328 -19.43 4.63 5.61
N ASP A 329 -18.93 5.84 5.44
CA ASP A 329 -19.72 7.04 5.20
C ASP A 329 -19.02 7.97 4.21
N ILE A 330 -19.45 7.96 2.95
CA ILE A 330 -18.87 8.78 1.88
C ILE A 330 -19.06 10.29 2.06
N GLY A 331 -19.91 10.70 3.01
CA GLY A 331 -20.12 12.10 3.41
C GLY A 331 -19.21 12.53 4.57
N ARG A 332 -18.43 11.61 5.14
CA ARG A 332 -17.56 11.89 6.28
C ARG A 332 -16.51 12.94 5.95
N HIS A 333 -16.22 13.81 6.93
CA HIS A 333 -15.01 14.61 6.89
C HIS A 333 -13.80 13.74 7.27
N THR A 334 -12.99 13.37 6.28
CA THR A 334 -11.86 12.44 6.40
C THR A 334 -10.52 13.13 6.68
N GLY A 335 -10.55 14.43 6.99
CA GLY A 335 -9.34 15.20 7.32
C GLY A 335 -8.56 14.56 8.46
N GLY A 336 -7.29 14.22 8.16
CA GLY A 336 -6.39 13.55 9.10
C GLY A 336 -6.39 12.03 8.99
N GLN A 337 -7.08 11.39 8.02
CA GLN A 337 -6.86 9.98 7.74
C GLN A 337 -5.38 9.72 7.40
N VAL A 338 -4.85 8.57 7.82
CA VAL A 338 -3.43 8.22 7.71
C VAL A 338 -3.16 7.06 6.75
N GLY A 339 -4.08 6.75 5.84
CA GLY A 339 -3.91 5.67 4.85
C GLY A 339 -2.70 5.85 3.92
N PHE A 340 -2.26 7.09 3.73
CA PHE A 340 -1.02 7.42 3.03
C PHE A 340 0.16 7.73 3.97
N GLY A 341 0.06 7.36 5.24
CA GLY A 341 1.05 7.73 6.24
C GLY A 341 1.06 9.22 6.59
N MET A 342 2.09 9.66 7.28
CA MET A 342 2.25 11.04 7.76
C MET A 342 3.73 11.44 7.86
N GLY A 343 4.00 12.74 8.01
CA GLY A 343 5.36 13.26 8.17
C GLY A 343 6.20 13.17 6.90
N ILE A 344 7.50 13.00 7.08
CA ILE A 344 8.46 12.99 5.97
C ILE A 344 8.25 11.83 5.00
N HIS A 345 7.69 10.71 5.47
CA HIS A 345 7.37 9.52 4.68
C HIS A 345 5.92 9.50 4.17
N HIS A 346 5.17 10.59 4.20
CA HIS A 346 3.88 10.66 3.51
C HIS A 346 4.02 10.13 2.09
N CYS A 347 3.10 9.25 1.66
CA CYS A 347 3.20 8.50 0.42
C CYS A 347 3.57 9.40 -0.78
N LEU A 348 4.62 9.01 -1.49
CA LEU A 348 5.07 9.71 -2.70
C LEU A 348 4.02 9.62 -3.80
N GLY A 349 3.43 8.44 -4.00
CA GLY A 349 2.40 8.14 -5.00
C GLY A 349 0.97 8.51 -4.59
N ALA A 350 0.76 9.28 -3.52
CA ALA A 350 -0.59 9.58 -3.00
C ALA A 350 -1.52 10.23 -4.04
N HIS A 351 -1.01 11.07 -4.93
CA HIS A 351 -1.79 11.66 -6.01
C HIS A 351 -2.10 10.65 -7.12
N LEU A 352 -1.14 9.78 -7.45
CA LEU A 352 -1.33 8.73 -8.46
C LEU A 352 -2.38 7.72 -7.99
N GLY A 353 -2.27 7.19 -6.79
CA GLY A 353 -3.25 6.23 -6.25
C GLY A 353 -4.67 6.80 -6.18
N ARG A 354 -4.81 8.11 -5.85
CA ARG A 354 -6.11 8.80 -5.92
C ARG A 354 -6.64 8.93 -7.35
N LEU A 355 -5.76 9.21 -8.31
CA LEU A 355 -6.13 9.33 -9.70
C LEU A 355 -6.60 7.98 -10.27
N GLU A 356 -5.84 6.92 -10.04
CA GLU A 356 -6.20 5.57 -10.46
C GLU A 356 -7.53 5.12 -9.84
N ALA A 357 -7.68 5.28 -8.52
CA ALA A 357 -8.93 4.96 -7.84
C ALA A 357 -10.11 5.80 -8.39
N ARG A 358 -9.93 7.11 -8.63
CA ARG A 358 -10.98 7.97 -9.18
C ARG A 358 -11.43 7.47 -10.55
N VAL A 359 -10.52 7.25 -11.47
CA VAL A 359 -10.85 6.78 -12.83
C VAL A 359 -11.51 5.40 -12.78
N ALA A 360 -11.02 4.49 -11.93
CA ALA A 360 -11.64 3.20 -11.71
C ALA A 360 -13.09 3.31 -11.20
N PHE A 361 -13.34 4.15 -10.19
CA PHE A 361 -14.68 4.30 -9.60
C PHE A 361 -15.66 5.11 -10.48
N GLU A 362 -15.20 5.97 -11.36
CA GLU A 362 -16.03 6.61 -12.39
C GLU A 362 -16.69 5.56 -13.31
N TRP A 363 -16.01 4.44 -13.57
CA TRP A 363 -16.57 3.31 -14.30
C TRP A 363 -17.32 2.32 -13.37
N LEU A 364 -16.74 1.95 -12.21
CA LEU A 364 -17.29 0.91 -11.34
C LEU A 364 -18.64 1.31 -10.73
N VAL A 365 -18.78 2.53 -10.21
CA VAL A 365 -19.96 2.98 -9.47
C VAL A 365 -21.26 2.79 -10.24
N PRO A 366 -21.37 3.18 -11.53
CA PRO A 366 -22.58 2.93 -12.33
C PRO A 366 -22.89 1.44 -12.52
N GLN A 367 -21.92 0.53 -12.38
CA GLN A 367 -22.08 -0.89 -12.66
C GLN A 367 -22.26 -1.76 -11.41
N LEU A 368 -21.79 -1.33 -10.22
CA LEU A 368 -21.76 -2.16 -9.02
C LEU A 368 -23.11 -2.77 -8.64
N HIS A 369 -24.22 -2.08 -8.90
CA HIS A 369 -25.57 -2.62 -8.63
C HIS A 369 -25.92 -3.86 -9.47
N ARG A 370 -25.20 -4.06 -10.59
CA ARG A 370 -25.34 -5.20 -11.51
C ARG A 370 -24.44 -6.37 -11.14
N PHE A 371 -23.53 -6.20 -10.16
CA PHE A 371 -22.64 -7.27 -9.72
C PHE A 371 -23.39 -8.21 -8.78
N GLU A 372 -23.39 -9.50 -9.12
CA GLU A 372 -23.84 -10.58 -8.26
C GLU A 372 -22.63 -11.31 -7.70
N ARG A 373 -22.52 -11.42 -6.38
CA ARG A 373 -21.40 -12.07 -5.72
C ARG A 373 -21.36 -13.57 -6.05
N GLY A 374 -20.22 -14.05 -6.52
CA GLY A 374 -19.92 -15.46 -6.73
C GLY A 374 -19.25 -16.12 -5.52
N PHE A 375 -19.33 -15.50 -4.33
CA PHE A 375 -18.69 -15.96 -3.10
C PHE A 375 -19.59 -15.68 -1.88
N GLU A 376 -19.51 -16.54 -0.87
CA GLU A 376 -20.18 -16.34 0.42
C GLU A 376 -19.29 -15.56 1.40
N GLN A 377 -17.99 -15.83 1.37
CA GLN A 377 -17.00 -15.19 2.23
C GLN A 377 -15.86 -14.63 1.39
N VAL A 378 -15.34 -13.47 1.79
CA VAL A 378 -14.17 -12.86 1.14
C VAL A 378 -12.91 -13.61 1.56
N THR A 379 -12.10 -14.02 0.58
CA THR A 379 -10.74 -14.46 0.82
C THR A 379 -9.83 -13.24 0.87
N TRP A 380 -9.27 -12.98 2.05
CA TRP A 380 -8.30 -11.90 2.26
C TRP A 380 -6.89 -12.42 2.04
N ASN A 381 -6.01 -11.56 1.53
CA ASN A 381 -4.61 -11.89 1.38
C ASN A 381 -3.97 -12.24 2.75
N ASP A 382 -2.99 -13.14 2.73
CA ASP A 382 -2.32 -13.64 3.93
C ASP A 382 -1.16 -12.73 4.36
N ASN A 383 -1.44 -11.42 4.44
CA ASN A 383 -0.46 -10.41 4.83
C ASN A 383 -1.05 -9.47 5.88
N TRP A 384 -0.36 -9.33 7.03
CA TRP A 384 -0.79 -8.43 8.08
C TRP A 384 -0.44 -6.95 7.76
N PHE A 385 0.58 -6.72 6.93
CA PHE A 385 1.11 -5.39 6.62
C PHE A 385 0.28 -4.66 5.56
N VAL A 386 -0.14 -5.37 4.51
CA VAL A 386 -1.06 -4.88 3.49
C VAL A 386 -2.30 -5.77 3.44
N ARG A 387 -3.49 -5.17 3.46
CA ARG A 387 -4.74 -5.89 3.53
C ARG A 387 -5.65 -5.58 2.34
N GLY A 388 -6.10 -6.64 1.68
CA GLY A 388 -7.06 -6.56 0.59
C GLY A 388 -7.64 -7.92 0.23
N PRO A 389 -8.71 -7.95 -0.59
CA PRO A 389 -9.25 -9.20 -1.11
C PRO A 389 -8.28 -9.84 -2.09
N GLU A 390 -8.08 -11.16 -1.96
CA GLU A 390 -7.27 -11.95 -2.88
C GLU A 390 -8.01 -12.26 -4.19
N SER A 391 -9.33 -12.42 -4.11
CA SER A 391 -10.22 -12.74 -5.22
C SER A 391 -11.62 -12.21 -4.95
N LEU A 392 -12.26 -11.66 -5.98
CA LEU A 392 -13.64 -11.17 -5.95
C LEU A 392 -14.39 -11.63 -7.20
N PRO A 393 -14.82 -12.91 -7.27
CA PRO A 393 -15.59 -13.41 -8.38
C PRO A 393 -17.01 -12.82 -8.39
N PHE A 394 -17.39 -12.25 -9.53
CA PHE A 394 -18.71 -11.70 -9.79
C PHE A 394 -19.32 -12.30 -11.06
N ARG A 395 -20.66 -12.23 -11.12
CA ARG A 395 -21.46 -12.42 -12.33
C ARG A 395 -22.25 -11.14 -12.62
N TRP A 396 -22.57 -10.92 -13.88
CA TRP A 396 -23.51 -9.87 -14.22
C TRP A 396 -24.93 -10.32 -13.88
N LYS A 397 -25.68 -9.49 -13.17
CA LYS A 397 -27.14 -9.70 -13.03
C LYS A 397 -27.78 -9.58 -14.41
N PRO A 398 -28.80 -10.39 -14.73
CA PRO A 398 -29.60 -10.19 -15.92
C PRO A 398 -30.10 -8.74 -16.00
N ALA A 399 -30.17 -8.21 -17.23
CA ALA A 399 -30.66 -6.86 -17.48
C ALA A 399 -32.14 -6.72 -17.14
#